data_7c18bd21f7752f57d0f2504bbc04149f
#
_entry.id   7c18bd21f7752f57d0f2504bbc04149f
#
_cell.length_a   1.000
_cell.length_b   1.000
_cell.length_c   1.000
_cell.angle_alpha   90.00
_cell.angle_beta   90.00
_cell.angle_gamma   90.00
#
_symmetry.space_group_name_H-M   'P 1'
#
loop_
_entity.id
_entity.type
_entity.pdbx_description
1 polymer ?
#
loop_
_entity_poly.entity_id
_entity_poly.type
_entity_poly.pdbx_seq_one_letter_code
_entity_poly.pdbx_strand_id
1 'polypeptide(L)'
;MKELRPVQVILLGFLITIFAGSILLALPIATQSGQATPYIDALFTATTSVCVTGLIVETTMTHWSIFGQAVIILLVQIGGLGVITITTGMFFMLRKRITLGNRMLIQESMGLNTMTGLVPLVKKILIGTGIIEGIGAVLYATQYVPEFGIGYGVWAAIFNSISAFCNAGMDIVRDDSLRSYVTNPVMNFTTMGLIILGGLGFVVWKDLWQGFKKIVKDKVPVKRMIQQWRFQTKIVLSITSFLILFGTILIFLFEYHNPATMESLSLPQKIQASLFQSVTTRTAGFETVAQAALTDASSLVSMFLMIIGGSPTGTAGGVKTVTLAILVFCVLSVAKQEESITLFKRRVPQNLLSKALAIIVINLIVLMTSVLLLLVFDHGTFMDSCYECVSALATVGLTKGLTPNLTIAGKVIIITTMYLGRVGPISMAIGFSQKNKKKMVMYPEQDLIL
;
A
#
# COMPACT_ATOMS: atom_id res chain seq x y z
N MET A 1 21.62 -10.49 -27.08
CA MET A 1 20.61 -10.58 -25.99
C MET A 1 19.63 -9.44 -26.16
N LYS A 2 18.30 -9.70 -26.23
CA LYS A 2 17.30 -8.61 -26.25
C LYS A 2 17.40 -7.84 -24.94
N GLU A 3 17.62 -6.53 -25.01
CA GLU A 3 17.59 -5.68 -23.82
C GLU A 3 16.21 -5.76 -23.16
N LEU A 4 16.19 -6.09 -21.87
CA LEU A 4 14.95 -6.14 -21.07
C LEU A 4 14.33 -4.74 -21.01
N ARG A 5 13.02 -4.67 -21.13
CA ARG A 5 12.28 -3.40 -20.95
C ARG A 5 12.31 -2.98 -19.48
N PRO A 6 12.27 -1.68 -19.16
CA PRO A 6 12.24 -1.20 -17.80
C PRO A 6 11.18 -1.89 -16.90
N VAL A 7 9.97 -2.10 -17.43
CA VAL A 7 8.90 -2.81 -16.74
C VAL A 7 9.28 -4.26 -16.42
N GLN A 8 9.92 -4.98 -17.36
CA GLN A 8 10.38 -6.35 -17.13
C GLN A 8 11.47 -6.43 -16.04
N VAL A 9 12.37 -5.44 -16.02
CA VAL A 9 13.39 -5.35 -14.97
C VAL A 9 12.76 -5.15 -13.59
N ILE A 10 11.71 -4.34 -13.49
CA ILE A 10 10.95 -4.11 -12.25
C ILE A 10 10.28 -5.43 -11.81
N LEU A 11 9.54 -6.09 -12.71
CA LEU A 11 8.88 -7.37 -12.46
C LEU A 11 9.87 -8.42 -11.92
N LEU A 12 10.96 -8.62 -12.64
CA LEU A 12 12.00 -9.58 -12.26
C LEU A 12 12.67 -9.20 -10.95
N GLY A 13 12.88 -7.90 -10.69
CA GLY A 13 13.44 -7.42 -9.44
C GLY A 13 12.59 -7.79 -8.22
N PHE A 14 11.26 -7.62 -8.33
CA PHE A 14 10.34 -8.07 -7.27
C PHE A 14 10.38 -9.59 -7.08
N LEU A 15 10.33 -10.38 -8.17
CA LEU A 15 10.40 -11.85 -8.10
C LEU A 15 11.72 -12.32 -7.47
N ILE A 16 12.85 -11.80 -7.90
CA ILE A 16 14.17 -12.17 -7.35
C ILE A 16 14.21 -11.85 -5.86
N THR A 17 13.69 -10.69 -5.44
CA THR A 17 13.66 -10.30 -4.03
C THR A 17 12.79 -11.24 -3.21
N ILE A 18 11.60 -11.63 -3.73
CA ILE A 18 10.70 -12.59 -3.09
C ILE A 18 11.39 -13.96 -2.93
N PHE A 19 11.97 -14.51 -4.00
CA PHE A 19 12.64 -15.80 -3.93
C PHE A 19 13.87 -15.78 -3.03
N ALA A 20 14.69 -14.73 -3.08
CA ALA A 20 15.82 -14.58 -2.16
C ALA A 20 15.36 -14.51 -0.70
N GLY A 21 14.30 -13.73 -0.43
CA GLY A 21 13.71 -13.63 0.90
C GLY A 21 13.11 -14.96 1.39
N SER A 22 12.42 -15.70 0.52
CA SER A 22 11.82 -17.00 0.88
C SER A 22 12.88 -18.04 1.24
N ILE A 23 14.02 -18.05 0.54
CA ILE A 23 15.14 -18.94 0.88
C ILE A 23 15.69 -18.59 2.26
N LEU A 24 15.89 -17.31 2.57
CA LEU A 24 16.39 -16.87 3.87
C LEU A 24 15.42 -17.21 5.01
N LEU A 25 14.12 -17.07 4.78
CA LEU A 25 13.07 -17.37 5.76
C LEU A 25 12.83 -18.88 5.93
N ALA A 26 13.15 -19.71 4.94
CA ALA A 26 13.07 -21.17 5.05
C ALA A 26 14.21 -21.78 5.91
N LEU A 27 15.26 -21.00 6.23
CA LEU A 27 16.37 -21.49 7.04
C LEU A 27 15.95 -21.71 8.50
N PRO A 28 16.46 -22.77 9.18
CA PRO A 28 16.15 -23.03 10.58
C PRO A 28 16.51 -21.87 11.53
N ILE A 29 17.53 -21.09 11.21
CA ILE A 29 17.93 -19.90 12.00
C ILE A 29 16.87 -18.79 11.97
N ALA A 30 15.97 -18.77 10.98
CA ALA A 30 14.93 -17.76 10.86
C ALA A 30 13.75 -18.00 11.81
N THR A 31 13.62 -19.18 12.41
CA THR A 31 12.55 -19.54 13.34
C THR A 31 12.99 -19.56 14.78
N GLN A 32 12.06 -19.32 15.71
CA GLN A 32 12.33 -19.45 17.16
C GLN A 32 12.51 -20.90 17.58
N SER A 33 11.81 -21.84 16.92
CA SER A 33 11.89 -23.27 17.18
C SER A 33 13.19 -23.91 16.69
N GLY A 34 13.96 -23.23 15.83
CA GLY A 34 15.15 -23.80 15.18
C GLY A 34 14.81 -24.86 14.11
N GLN A 35 13.54 -25.02 13.74
CA GLN A 35 13.09 -25.92 12.68
C GLN A 35 12.84 -25.13 11.39
N ALA A 36 13.08 -25.76 10.23
CA ALA A 36 12.82 -25.14 8.95
C ALA A 36 11.33 -24.92 8.74
N THR A 37 10.93 -23.71 8.35
CA THR A 37 9.54 -23.41 7.95
C THR A 37 9.22 -24.09 6.62
N PRO A 38 8.00 -24.66 6.43
CA PRO A 38 7.57 -25.15 5.14
C PRO A 38 7.77 -24.09 4.05
N TYR A 39 8.36 -24.48 2.92
CA TYR A 39 8.77 -23.53 1.89
C TYR A 39 7.62 -22.64 1.39
N ILE A 40 6.38 -23.19 1.32
CA ILE A 40 5.21 -22.40 0.89
C ILE A 40 4.89 -21.27 1.88
N ASP A 41 5.09 -21.48 3.19
CA ASP A 41 4.84 -20.48 4.24
C ASP A 41 5.95 -19.42 4.27
N ALA A 42 7.20 -19.85 4.06
CA ALA A 42 8.32 -18.95 3.86
C ALA A 42 8.15 -18.10 2.58
N LEU A 43 7.66 -18.68 1.49
CA LEU A 43 7.36 -17.98 0.23
C LEU A 43 6.20 -17.00 0.41
N PHE A 44 5.15 -17.40 1.14
CA PHE A 44 4.02 -16.54 1.46
C PHE A 44 4.49 -15.32 2.26
N THR A 45 5.25 -15.56 3.34
CA THR A 45 5.79 -14.50 4.21
C THR A 45 6.76 -13.57 3.45
N ALA A 46 7.62 -14.10 2.58
CA ALA A 46 8.47 -13.27 1.72
C ALA A 46 7.65 -12.44 0.74
N THR A 47 6.59 -13.02 0.15
CA THR A 47 5.72 -12.32 -0.80
C THR A 47 4.95 -11.20 -0.12
N THR A 48 4.30 -11.50 1.01
CA THR A 48 3.54 -10.48 1.77
C THR A 48 4.44 -9.34 2.24
N SER A 49 5.69 -9.65 2.63
CA SER A 49 6.69 -8.64 3.04
C SER A 49 7.13 -7.74 1.88
N VAL A 50 7.49 -8.32 0.74
CA VAL A 50 7.96 -7.56 -0.44
C VAL A 50 6.81 -6.85 -1.14
N CYS A 51 5.62 -7.45 -1.20
CA CYS A 51 4.42 -6.79 -1.73
C CYS A 51 3.83 -5.79 -0.74
N VAL A 52 4.33 -5.79 0.52
CA VAL A 52 3.87 -4.89 1.58
C VAL A 52 2.36 -5.06 1.79
N THR A 53 1.94 -6.32 1.93
CA THR A 53 0.52 -6.65 2.05
C THR A 53 0.11 -6.78 3.51
N GLY A 54 0.83 -7.62 4.31
CA GLY A 54 0.53 -7.82 5.72
C GLY A 54 -0.34 -9.04 6.04
N LEU A 55 -0.78 -9.82 5.05
CA LEU A 55 -1.41 -11.11 5.31
C LEU A 55 -0.37 -12.09 5.87
N ILE A 56 -0.68 -12.77 6.97
CA ILE A 56 0.23 -13.66 7.68
C ILE A 56 -0.35 -15.05 7.83
N VAL A 57 0.42 -16.06 7.49
CA VAL A 57 0.10 -17.48 7.73
C VAL A 57 0.71 -17.97 9.04
N GLU A 58 1.83 -17.37 9.47
CA GLU A 58 2.52 -17.65 10.71
C GLU A 58 2.68 -16.35 11.50
N THR A 59 2.35 -16.37 12.79
CA THR A 59 2.43 -15.18 13.66
C THR A 59 3.84 -14.63 13.71
N THR A 60 4.02 -13.36 13.34
CA THR A 60 5.35 -12.77 13.18
C THR A 60 6.13 -12.73 14.51
N MET A 61 5.46 -12.52 15.64
CA MET A 61 6.07 -12.46 16.96
C MET A 61 6.57 -13.83 17.43
N THR A 62 5.76 -14.88 17.30
CA THR A 62 6.03 -16.18 17.95
C THR A 62 6.77 -17.18 17.07
N HIS A 63 6.61 -17.10 15.76
CA HIS A 63 7.25 -18.02 14.82
C HIS A 63 8.67 -17.59 14.43
N TRP A 64 8.88 -16.29 14.13
CA TRP A 64 10.14 -15.80 13.56
C TRP A 64 11.13 -15.36 14.65
N SER A 65 12.38 -15.85 14.56
CA SER A 65 13.49 -15.36 15.36
C SER A 65 13.82 -13.89 15.05
N ILE A 66 14.68 -13.26 15.85
CA ILE A 66 15.16 -11.89 15.56
C ILE A 66 15.80 -11.82 14.16
N PHE A 67 16.49 -12.87 13.70
CA PHE A 67 17.01 -12.94 12.34
C PHE A 67 15.89 -12.97 11.31
N GLY A 68 14.86 -13.82 11.50
CA GLY A 68 13.68 -13.88 10.62
C GLY A 68 12.94 -12.54 10.58
N GLN A 69 12.72 -11.92 11.73
CA GLN A 69 12.10 -10.58 11.83
C GLN A 69 12.94 -9.51 11.11
N ALA A 70 14.28 -9.57 11.22
CA ALA A 70 15.16 -8.65 10.49
C ALA A 70 15.08 -8.85 8.96
N VAL A 71 15.00 -10.09 8.50
CA VAL A 71 14.77 -10.38 7.08
C VAL A 71 13.43 -9.83 6.63
N ILE A 72 12.34 -10.08 7.37
CA ILE A 72 10.99 -9.58 7.06
C ILE A 72 11.02 -8.06 6.94
N ILE A 73 11.54 -7.33 7.92
CA ILE A 73 11.50 -5.86 7.88
C ILE A 73 12.39 -5.27 6.78
N LEU A 74 13.49 -5.92 6.42
CA LEU A 74 14.29 -5.55 5.25
C LEU A 74 13.52 -5.76 3.94
N LEU A 75 12.80 -6.88 3.81
CA LEU A 75 11.95 -7.13 2.64
C LEU A 75 10.81 -6.11 2.54
N VAL A 76 10.18 -5.76 3.67
CA VAL A 76 9.17 -4.68 3.75
C VAL A 76 9.75 -3.35 3.29
N GLN A 77 10.95 -2.99 3.75
CA GLN A 77 11.60 -1.73 3.38
C GLN A 77 11.93 -1.69 1.87
N ILE A 78 12.44 -2.81 1.32
CA ILE A 78 12.72 -2.93 -0.13
C ILE A 78 11.42 -2.83 -0.94
N GLY A 79 10.40 -3.52 -0.51
CA GLY A 79 9.09 -3.53 -1.15
C GLY A 79 8.37 -2.18 -1.09
N GLY A 80 8.32 -1.55 0.09
CA GLY A 80 7.63 -0.28 0.35
C GLY A 80 8.21 0.88 -0.44
N LEU A 81 9.52 1.06 -0.37
CA LEU A 81 10.22 2.11 -1.14
C LEU A 81 10.35 1.76 -2.63
N GLY A 82 10.17 0.49 -2.98
CA GLY A 82 10.37 -0.04 -4.32
C GLY A 82 11.82 -0.48 -4.57
N VAL A 83 11.97 -1.65 -5.19
CA VAL A 83 13.26 -2.29 -5.47
C VAL A 83 14.24 -1.33 -6.18
N ILE A 84 13.76 -0.55 -7.15
CA ILE A 84 14.60 0.38 -7.91
C ILE A 84 15.10 1.54 -7.06
N THR A 85 14.27 2.05 -6.14
CA THR A 85 14.66 3.14 -5.21
C THR A 85 15.78 2.68 -4.27
N ILE A 86 15.64 1.49 -3.70
CA ILE A 86 16.65 0.89 -2.81
C ILE A 86 17.94 0.60 -3.57
N THR A 87 17.86 -0.04 -4.76
CA THR A 87 19.04 -0.29 -5.60
C THR A 87 19.77 1.00 -5.95
N THR A 88 19.03 2.08 -6.25
CA THR A 88 19.60 3.40 -6.50
C THR A 88 20.29 3.95 -5.24
N GLY A 89 19.68 3.76 -4.07
CA GLY A 89 20.27 4.11 -2.78
C GLY A 89 21.59 3.39 -2.52
N MET A 90 21.67 2.09 -2.82
CA MET A 90 22.91 1.32 -2.74
C MET A 90 24.01 1.88 -3.68
N PHE A 91 23.66 2.31 -4.90
CA PHE A 91 24.63 2.98 -5.79
C PHE A 91 25.17 4.27 -5.20
N PHE A 92 24.34 5.05 -4.46
CA PHE A 92 24.84 6.22 -3.71
C PHE A 92 25.83 5.85 -2.62
N MET A 93 25.53 4.82 -1.82
CA MET A 93 26.43 4.36 -0.76
C MET A 93 27.77 3.86 -1.33
N LEU A 94 27.71 3.14 -2.45
CA LEU A 94 28.89 2.63 -3.16
C LEU A 94 29.59 3.66 -4.06
N ARG A 95 29.13 4.92 -4.06
CA ARG A 95 29.64 6.02 -4.90
C ARG A 95 29.68 5.69 -6.41
N LYS A 96 28.85 4.74 -6.89
CA LYS A 96 28.76 4.38 -8.30
C LYS A 96 27.97 5.42 -9.10
N ARG A 97 28.39 5.65 -10.36
CA ARG A 97 27.68 6.55 -11.27
C ARG A 97 26.36 5.92 -11.74
N ILE A 98 25.28 6.69 -11.70
CA ILE A 98 23.96 6.27 -12.19
C ILE A 98 23.89 6.52 -13.69
N THR A 99 23.79 5.46 -14.47
CA THR A 99 23.71 5.49 -15.94
C THR A 99 22.35 6.00 -16.43
N LEU A 100 22.25 6.32 -17.74
CA LEU A 100 20.98 6.69 -18.36
C LEU A 100 19.92 5.58 -18.23
N GLY A 101 20.32 4.31 -18.41
CA GLY A 101 19.42 3.16 -18.23
C GLY A 101 18.82 3.10 -16.83
N ASN A 102 19.64 3.32 -15.78
CA ASN A 102 19.16 3.36 -14.40
C ASN A 102 18.19 4.54 -14.17
N ARG A 103 18.40 5.69 -14.82
CA ARG A 103 17.46 6.83 -14.73
C ARG A 103 16.13 6.52 -15.40
N MET A 104 16.11 5.79 -16.53
CA MET A 104 14.88 5.30 -17.16
C MET A 104 14.12 4.35 -16.23
N LEU A 105 14.81 3.43 -15.55
CA LEU A 105 14.22 2.53 -14.57
C LEU A 105 13.58 3.30 -13.40
N ILE A 106 14.27 4.31 -12.85
CA ILE A 106 13.73 5.17 -11.78
C ILE A 106 12.50 5.91 -12.27
N GLN A 107 12.55 6.48 -13.47
CA GLN A 107 11.43 7.21 -14.07
C GLN A 107 10.20 6.33 -14.21
N GLU A 108 10.37 5.13 -14.76
CA GLU A 108 9.28 4.16 -14.96
C GLU A 108 8.72 3.66 -13.63
N SER A 109 9.57 3.29 -12.66
CA SER A 109 9.14 2.80 -11.36
C SER A 109 8.34 3.83 -10.56
N MET A 110 8.66 5.11 -10.74
CA MET A 110 7.96 6.21 -10.07
C MET A 110 6.82 6.80 -10.91
N GLY A 111 6.60 6.33 -12.14
CA GLY A 111 5.57 6.86 -13.04
C GLY A 111 5.76 8.34 -13.38
N LEU A 112 7.01 8.83 -13.45
CA LEU A 112 7.31 10.22 -13.71
C LEU A 112 7.52 10.50 -15.20
N ASN A 113 7.13 11.70 -15.65
CA ASN A 113 7.23 12.09 -17.07
C ASN A 113 8.59 12.69 -17.46
N THR A 114 9.48 12.99 -16.49
CA THR A 114 10.76 13.67 -16.73
C THR A 114 11.92 12.93 -16.09
N MET A 115 13.08 12.92 -16.76
CA MET A 115 14.33 12.34 -16.23
C MET A 115 15.13 13.32 -15.37
N THR A 116 14.78 14.62 -15.41
CA THR A 116 15.54 15.65 -14.70
C THR A 116 15.26 15.62 -13.20
N GLY A 117 16.32 15.67 -12.38
CA GLY A 117 16.19 15.74 -10.93
C GLY A 117 15.79 14.44 -10.23
N LEU A 118 15.79 13.28 -10.92
CA LEU A 118 15.44 11.99 -10.32
C LEU A 118 16.40 11.56 -9.21
N VAL A 119 17.69 11.71 -9.45
CA VAL A 119 18.74 11.29 -8.50
C VAL A 119 18.65 12.08 -7.17
N PRO A 120 18.59 13.42 -7.16
CA PRO A 120 18.32 14.18 -5.94
C PRO A 120 16.97 13.85 -5.29
N LEU A 121 15.95 13.48 -6.07
CA LEU A 121 14.65 13.08 -5.55
C LEU A 121 14.76 11.80 -4.74
N VAL A 122 15.40 10.76 -5.28
CA VAL A 122 15.61 9.48 -4.56
C VAL A 122 16.39 9.70 -3.25
N LYS A 123 17.45 10.50 -3.27
CA LYS A 123 18.20 10.84 -2.04
C LYS A 123 17.29 11.50 -0.99
N LYS A 124 16.42 12.44 -1.40
CA LYS A 124 15.47 13.09 -0.48
C LYS A 124 14.42 12.14 0.04
N ILE A 125 13.96 11.19 -0.78
CA ILE A 125 13.04 10.13 -0.36
C ILE A 125 13.68 9.31 0.75
N LEU A 126 14.87 8.75 0.53
CA LEU A 126 15.55 7.90 1.51
C LEU A 126 15.81 8.62 2.84
N ILE A 127 16.30 9.87 2.78
CA ILE A 127 16.54 10.66 4.00
C ILE A 127 15.21 11.00 4.69
N GLY A 128 14.20 11.44 3.95
CA GLY A 128 12.89 11.80 4.50
C GLY A 128 12.20 10.61 5.14
N THR A 129 12.26 9.43 4.51
CA THR A 129 11.76 8.18 5.06
C THR A 129 12.46 7.85 6.38
N GLY A 130 13.78 7.81 6.41
CA GLY A 130 14.52 7.52 7.65
C GLY A 130 14.23 8.49 8.79
N ILE A 131 14.00 9.78 8.51
CA ILE A 131 13.60 10.76 9.52
C ILE A 131 12.20 10.45 10.07
N ILE A 132 11.22 10.19 9.21
CA ILE A 132 9.83 9.93 9.62
C ILE A 132 9.74 8.60 10.37
N GLU A 133 10.39 7.55 9.87
CA GLU A 133 10.48 6.26 10.56
C GLU A 133 11.20 6.40 11.91
N GLY A 134 12.27 7.20 12.00
CA GLY A 134 12.95 7.49 13.24
C GLY A 134 12.06 8.20 14.27
N ILE A 135 11.27 9.20 13.85
CA ILE A 135 10.29 9.87 14.71
C ILE A 135 9.22 8.87 15.18
N GLY A 136 8.68 8.05 14.26
CA GLY A 136 7.71 7.02 14.58
C GLY A 136 8.26 6.01 15.58
N ALA A 137 9.50 5.54 15.40
CA ALA A 137 10.16 4.61 16.32
C ALA A 137 10.33 5.22 17.72
N VAL A 138 10.68 6.50 17.83
CA VAL A 138 10.75 7.19 19.13
C VAL A 138 9.37 7.25 19.80
N LEU A 139 8.32 7.56 19.07
CA LEU A 139 6.97 7.60 19.62
C LEU A 139 6.49 6.20 20.06
N TYR A 140 6.71 5.16 19.28
CA TYR A 140 6.41 3.78 19.68
C TYR A 140 7.24 3.33 20.87
N ALA A 141 8.52 3.71 20.95
CA ALA A 141 9.40 3.36 22.07
C ALA A 141 8.88 3.90 23.41
N THR A 142 8.19 5.04 23.43
CA THR A 142 7.56 5.57 24.67
C THR A 142 6.50 4.63 25.24
N GLN A 143 5.91 3.76 24.43
CA GLN A 143 4.91 2.78 24.85
C GLN A 143 5.51 1.39 25.04
N TYR A 144 6.36 0.93 24.11
CA TYR A 144 6.89 -0.44 24.13
C TYR A 144 8.04 -0.65 25.10
N VAL A 145 8.88 0.37 25.35
CA VAL A 145 10.02 0.23 26.29
C VAL A 145 9.54 0.01 27.74
N PRO A 146 8.51 0.71 28.26
CA PRO A 146 7.95 0.43 29.58
C PRO A 146 7.29 -0.95 29.69
N GLU A 147 6.73 -1.49 28.59
CA GLU A 147 5.99 -2.76 28.58
C GLU A 147 6.91 -3.97 28.37
N PHE A 148 7.89 -3.89 27.44
CA PHE A 148 8.71 -5.02 27.01
C PHE A 148 10.21 -4.89 27.38
N GLY A 149 10.60 -3.82 28.08
CA GLY A 149 11.98 -3.51 28.38
C GLY A 149 12.75 -2.88 27.22
N ILE A 150 13.95 -2.37 27.50
CA ILE A 150 14.72 -1.55 26.54
C ILE A 150 15.08 -2.34 25.27
N GLY A 151 15.58 -3.58 25.40
CA GLY A 151 16.07 -4.35 24.25
C GLY A 151 14.99 -4.66 23.23
N TYR A 152 13.96 -5.40 23.66
CA TYR A 152 12.86 -5.79 22.77
C TYR A 152 11.95 -4.62 22.42
N GLY A 153 11.67 -3.71 23.37
CA GLY A 153 10.82 -2.54 23.14
C GLY A 153 11.37 -1.60 22.07
N VAL A 154 12.68 -1.36 22.02
CA VAL A 154 13.32 -0.57 20.95
C VAL A 154 13.25 -1.30 19.61
N TRP A 155 13.51 -2.62 19.58
CA TRP A 155 13.41 -3.42 18.36
C TRP A 155 11.99 -3.39 17.79
N ALA A 156 10.97 -3.63 18.63
CA ALA A 156 9.57 -3.57 18.27
C ALA A 156 9.14 -2.18 17.77
N ALA A 157 9.64 -1.12 18.40
CA ALA A 157 9.36 0.26 17.98
C ALA A 157 9.92 0.56 16.58
N ILE A 158 11.14 0.12 16.29
CA ILE A 158 11.75 0.26 14.95
C ILE A 158 10.97 -0.56 13.93
N PHE A 159 10.66 -1.82 14.23
CA PHE A 159 9.95 -2.72 13.35
C PHE A 159 8.57 -2.14 12.99
N ASN A 160 7.77 -1.77 14.00
CA ASN A 160 6.42 -1.23 13.77
C ASN A 160 6.44 0.12 13.06
N SER A 161 7.44 0.97 13.31
CA SER A 161 7.57 2.24 12.61
C SER A 161 7.82 2.05 11.11
N ILE A 162 8.73 1.16 10.74
CA ILE A 162 9.02 0.82 9.34
C ILE A 162 7.80 0.16 8.71
N SER A 163 7.17 -0.82 9.39
CA SER A 163 5.99 -1.52 8.92
C SER A 163 4.83 -0.55 8.66
N ALA A 164 4.55 0.36 9.59
CA ALA A 164 3.47 1.34 9.46
C ALA A 164 3.74 2.37 8.34
N PHE A 165 4.98 2.86 8.22
CA PHE A 165 5.34 3.80 7.17
C PHE A 165 5.31 3.16 5.78
N CYS A 166 5.81 1.93 5.66
CA CYS A 166 5.74 1.17 4.42
C CYS A 166 4.34 0.65 4.10
N ASN A 167 3.38 0.76 5.01
CA ASN A 167 2.03 0.22 4.90
C ASN A 167 2.03 -1.32 4.81
N ALA A 168 2.80 -2.00 5.65
CA ALA A 168 2.97 -3.45 5.61
C ALA A 168 2.05 -4.22 6.56
N GLY A 169 1.56 -3.58 7.64
CA GLY A 169 0.61 -4.19 8.58
C GLY A 169 1.15 -5.36 9.42
N MET A 170 2.42 -5.66 9.32
CA MET A 170 3.07 -6.68 10.14
C MET A 170 3.60 -6.05 11.42
N ASP A 171 3.41 -6.71 12.55
CA ASP A 171 3.96 -6.33 13.84
C ASP A 171 4.56 -7.53 14.57
N ILE A 172 5.33 -7.25 15.63
CA ILE A 172 6.02 -8.26 16.45
C ILE A 172 5.68 -8.11 17.93
N VAL A 173 4.59 -7.41 18.26
CA VAL A 173 4.28 -7.02 19.63
C VAL A 173 3.28 -7.96 20.27
N ARG A 174 2.26 -8.37 19.51
CA ARG A 174 1.18 -9.24 19.97
C ARG A 174 0.64 -10.10 18.83
N ASP A 175 -0.08 -11.16 19.19
CA ASP A 175 -0.72 -12.06 18.22
C ASP A 175 -1.97 -11.42 17.59
N ASP A 176 -2.55 -10.43 18.24
CA ASP A 176 -3.78 -9.74 17.86
C ASP A 176 -3.55 -8.33 17.27
N SER A 177 -2.35 -8.08 16.76
CA SER A 177 -1.94 -6.78 16.23
C SER A 177 -2.05 -5.66 17.28
N LEU A 178 -2.68 -4.53 16.95
CA LEU A 178 -2.82 -3.38 17.88
C LEU A 178 -4.16 -3.36 18.63
N ARG A 179 -4.91 -4.47 18.73
CA ARG A 179 -6.22 -4.50 19.39
C ARG A 179 -6.14 -4.12 20.86
N SER A 180 -5.10 -4.58 21.56
CA SER A 180 -4.86 -4.21 22.96
C SER A 180 -4.59 -2.72 23.17
N TYR A 181 -4.22 -1.99 22.11
CA TYR A 181 -3.95 -0.54 22.14
C TYR A 181 -5.09 0.30 21.55
N VAL A 182 -6.30 -0.26 21.36
CA VAL A 182 -7.45 0.46 20.78
C VAL A 182 -7.75 1.76 21.51
N THR A 183 -7.54 1.81 22.84
CA THR A 183 -7.77 3.00 23.68
C THR A 183 -6.56 3.92 23.80
N ASN A 184 -5.38 3.51 23.30
CA ASN A 184 -4.14 4.29 23.44
C ASN A 184 -3.99 5.32 22.31
N PRO A 185 -4.14 6.63 22.58
CA PRO A 185 -4.08 7.64 21.52
C PRO A 185 -2.68 7.78 20.90
N VAL A 186 -1.60 7.61 21.68
CA VAL A 186 -0.24 7.76 21.16
C VAL A 186 0.04 6.69 20.11
N MET A 187 -0.29 5.43 20.41
CA MET A 187 -0.15 4.31 19.47
C MET A 187 -0.95 4.54 18.20
N ASN A 188 -2.24 4.86 18.37
CA ASN A 188 -3.16 5.00 17.24
C ASN A 188 -2.81 6.17 16.33
N PHE A 189 -2.55 7.36 16.88
CA PHE A 189 -2.19 8.54 16.07
C PHE A 189 -0.80 8.42 15.43
N THR A 190 0.17 7.76 16.09
CA THR A 190 1.48 7.46 15.49
C THR A 190 1.32 6.54 14.28
N THR A 191 0.59 5.43 14.45
CA THR A 191 0.34 4.47 13.37
C THR A 191 -0.39 5.13 12.20
N MET A 192 -1.51 5.81 12.47
CA MET A 192 -2.28 6.53 11.43
C MET A 192 -1.44 7.59 10.72
N GLY A 193 -0.61 8.33 11.46
CA GLY A 193 0.28 9.35 10.90
C GLY A 193 1.31 8.76 9.94
N LEU A 194 1.96 7.65 10.32
CA LEU A 194 2.92 6.94 9.49
C LEU A 194 2.26 6.38 8.22
N ILE A 195 1.10 5.72 8.35
CA ILE A 195 0.32 5.18 7.25
C ILE A 195 -0.03 6.27 6.23
N ILE A 196 -0.59 7.38 6.71
CA ILE A 196 -0.98 8.50 5.84
C ILE A 196 0.25 9.08 5.14
N LEU A 197 1.34 9.33 5.86
CA LEU A 197 2.56 9.89 5.27
C LEU A 197 3.15 8.94 4.22
N GLY A 198 3.24 7.64 4.48
CA GLY A 198 3.68 6.65 3.50
C GLY A 198 2.81 6.63 2.24
N GLY A 199 1.48 6.63 2.43
CA GLY A 199 0.49 6.54 1.36
C GLY A 199 0.28 7.81 0.53
N LEU A 200 0.67 9.00 1.00
CA LEU A 200 0.47 10.27 0.29
C LEU A 200 1.31 10.41 -1.00
N GLY A 201 2.44 9.71 -1.08
CA GLY A 201 3.35 9.77 -2.20
C GLY A 201 4.42 10.88 -2.11
N PHE A 202 5.62 10.53 -2.57
CA PHE A 202 6.82 11.37 -2.41
C PHE A 202 6.78 12.69 -3.19
N VAL A 203 5.99 12.75 -4.28
CA VAL A 203 5.78 13.99 -5.05
C VAL A 203 4.97 14.99 -4.22
N VAL A 204 3.96 14.52 -3.49
CA VAL A 204 3.13 15.34 -2.59
C VAL A 204 3.99 15.86 -1.42
N TRP A 205 4.87 15.01 -0.85
CA TRP A 205 5.80 15.45 0.20
C TRP A 205 6.66 16.63 -0.24
N LYS A 206 7.19 16.56 -1.48
CA LYS A 206 7.99 17.67 -2.03
C LYS A 206 7.20 18.97 -2.07
N ASP A 207 5.95 18.92 -2.51
CA ASP A 207 5.10 20.10 -2.61
C ASP A 207 4.72 20.64 -1.23
N LEU A 208 4.38 19.76 -0.27
CA LEU A 208 4.08 20.14 1.12
C LEU A 208 5.29 20.78 1.80
N TRP A 209 6.48 20.17 1.65
CA TRP A 209 7.72 20.70 2.22
C TRP A 209 8.11 22.06 1.63
N GLN A 210 7.95 22.22 0.32
CA GLN A 210 8.19 23.51 -0.35
C GLN A 210 7.19 24.58 0.11
N GLY A 211 5.91 24.17 0.27
CA GLY A 211 4.87 25.05 0.81
C GLY A 211 5.17 25.50 2.24
N PHE A 212 5.53 24.55 3.10
CA PHE A 212 5.91 24.84 4.50
C PHE A 212 7.09 25.83 4.58
N LYS A 213 8.14 25.61 3.76
CA LYS A 213 9.27 26.56 3.69
C LYS A 213 8.84 27.97 3.30
N LYS A 214 7.90 28.12 2.35
CA LYS A 214 7.38 29.43 1.93
C LYS A 214 6.59 30.11 3.04
N ILE A 215 5.80 29.35 3.81
CA ILE A 215 5.09 29.93 4.97
C ILE A 215 6.09 30.45 6.00
N VAL A 216 7.08 29.63 6.36
CA VAL A 216 8.02 29.96 7.45
C VAL A 216 9.02 31.06 7.02
N LYS A 217 9.59 30.97 5.80
CA LYS A 217 10.61 31.93 5.33
C LYS A 217 10.00 33.19 4.69
N ASP A 218 9.03 32.99 3.81
CA ASP A 218 8.50 34.08 2.97
C ASP A 218 7.17 34.62 3.52
N LYS A 219 6.69 34.13 4.68
CA LYS A 219 5.45 34.51 5.35
C LYS A 219 4.22 34.53 4.42
N VAL A 220 4.21 33.62 3.43
CA VAL A 220 3.11 33.51 2.47
C VAL A 220 1.86 32.97 3.18
N PRO A 221 0.66 33.58 3.03
CA PRO A 221 -0.55 33.11 3.66
C PRO A 221 -0.93 31.69 3.14
N VAL A 222 -1.44 30.84 4.04
CA VAL A 222 -1.79 29.43 3.77
C VAL A 222 -2.69 29.28 2.54
N LYS A 223 -3.68 30.16 2.37
CA LYS A 223 -4.61 30.18 1.22
C LYS A 223 -3.86 30.31 -0.11
N ARG A 224 -2.87 31.19 -0.18
CA ARG A 224 -2.05 31.42 -1.37
C ARG A 224 -1.10 30.26 -1.64
N MET A 225 -0.58 29.62 -0.59
CA MET A 225 0.22 28.40 -0.68
C MET A 225 -0.59 27.24 -1.29
N ILE A 226 -1.81 26.98 -0.79
CA ILE A 226 -2.70 25.94 -1.31
C ILE A 226 -3.00 26.17 -2.80
N GLN A 227 -3.20 27.42 -3.22
CA GLN A 227 -3.41 27.74 -4.63
C GLN A 227 -2.21 27.39 -5.51
N GLN A 228 -0.97 27.49 -4.98
CA GLN A 228 0.28 27.19 -5.69
C GLN A 228 0.60 25.69 -5.77
N TRP A 229 -0.09 24.82 -5.01
CA TRP A 229 0.14 23.38 -5.09
C TRP A 229 -0.10 22.86 -6.49
N ARG A 230 0.66 21.83 -6.86
CA ARG A 230 0.47 21.13 -8.12
C ARG A 230 -0.92 20.50 -8.17
N PHE A 231 -1.44 20.34 -9.38
CA PHE A 231 -2.74 19.71 -9.63
C PHE A 231 -2.86 18.33 -8.97
N GLN A 232 -1.85 17.48 -9.10
CA GLN A 232 -1.81 16.17 -8.47
C GLN A 232 -1.92 16.24 -6.94
N THR A 233 -1.19 17.16 -6.30
CA THR A 233 -1.21 17.33 -4.83
C THR A 233 -2.61 17.70 -4.33
N LYS A 234 -3.31 18.57 -5.04
CA LYS A 234 -4.69 18.97 -4.71
C LYS A 234 -5.63 17.77 -4.78
N ILE A 235 -5.57 16.98 -5.86
CA ILE A 235 -6.39 15.78 -6.04
C ILE A 235 -6.12 14.78 -4.89
N VAL A 236 -4.85 14.47 -4.67
CA VAL A 236 -4.45 13.50 -3.67
C VAL A 236 -4.95 13.87 -2.27
N LEU A 237 -4.71 15.10 -1.83
CA LEU A 237 -5.13 15.55 -0.50
C LEU A 237 -6.66 15.58 -0.38
N SER A 238 -7.38 16.10 -1.38
CA SER A 238 -8.85 16.16 -1.35
C SER A 238 -9.47 14.77 -1.29
N ILE A 239 -9.05 13.85 -2.17
CA ILE A 239 -9.60 12.48 -2.19
C ILE A 239 -9.21 11.71 -0.93
N THR A 240 -7.96 11.84 -0.47
CA THR A 240 -7.51 11.17 0.76
C THR A 240 -8.32 11.63 1.97
N SER A 241 -8.48 12.93 2.16
CA SER A 241 -9.29 13.46 3.27
C SER A 241 -10.76 13.04 3.16
N PHE A 242 -11.33 13.09 1.95
CA PHE A 242 -12.70 12.64 1.72
C PHE A 242 -12.88 11.16 2.09
N LEU A 243 -12.01 10.26 1.62
CA LEU A 243 -12.12 8.83 1.89
C LEU A 243 -11.94 8.49 3.37
N ILE A 244 -11.01 9.16 4.06
CA ILE A 244 -10.82 8.97 5.50
C ILE A 244 -12.07 9.39 6.27
N LEU A 245 -12.61 10.58 5.99
CA LEU A 245 -13.81 11.08 6.66
C LEU A 245 -15.03 10.21 6.35
N PHE A 246 -15.25 9.88 5.08
CA PHE A 246 -16.34 9.03 4.63
C PHE A 246 -16.31 7.65 5.30
N GLY A 247 -15.13 6.99 5.27
CA GLY A 247 -14.95 5.69 5.94
C GLY A 247 -15.16 5.79 7.46
N THR A 248 -14.61 6.82 8.11
CA THR A 248 -14.80 7.04 9.55
C THR A 248 -16.26 7.16 9.93
N ILE A 249 -17.02 7.97 9.18
CA ILE A 249 -18.45 8.18 9.45
C ILE A 249 -19.25 6.87 9.29
N LEU A 250 -19.04 6.14 8.18
CA LEU A 250 -19.79 4.92 7.93
C LEU A 250 -19.45 3.81 8.93
N ILE A 251 -18.16 3.60 9.20
CA ILE A 251 -17.73 2.59 10.19
C ILE A 251 -18.25 2.95 11.58
N PHE A 252 -18.18 4.22 11.98
CA PHE A 252 -18.76 4.69 13.25
C PHE A 252 -20.25 4.39 13.35
N LEU A 253 -21.02 4.65 12.30
CA LEU A 253 -22.46 4.41 12.29
C LEU A 253 -22.81 2.92 12.38
N PHE A 254 -22.09 2.06 11.64
CA PHE A 254 -22.41 0.63 11.56
C PHE A 254 -21.89 -0.17 12.76
N GLU A 255 -20.77 0.27 13.38
CA GLU A 255 -20.17 -0.43 14.53
C GLU A 255 -20.54 0.16 15.89
N TYR A 256 -21.31 1.26 15.95
CA TYR A 256 -21.59 1.99 17.18
C TYR A 256 -22.20 1.11 18.27
N HIS A 257 -23.09 0.20 17.93
CA HIS A 257 -23.79 -0.72 18.82
C HIS A 257 -23.28 -2.18 18.70
N ASN A 258 -22.18 -2.44 17.99
CA ASN A 258 -21.66 -3.79 17.88
C ASN A 258 -20.91 -4.21 19.13
N PRO A 259 -21.46 -5.19 19.92
CA PRO A 259 -20.85 -5.61 21.18
C PRO A 259 -19.48 -6.29 21.01
N ALA A 260 -19.22 -6.86 19.84
CA ALA A 260 -17.97 -7.55 19.57
C ALA A 260 -16.84 -6.61 19.15
N THR A 261 -17.13 -5.32 18.90
CA THR A 261 -16.14 -4.36 18.38
C THR A 261 -16.06 -3.07 19.17
N MET A 262 -17.12 -2.25 19.17
CA MET A 262 -17.05 -0.86 19.66
C MET A 262 -18.01 -0.53 20.81
N GLU A 263 -19.00 -1.35 21.12
CA GLU A 263 -20.04 -0.99 22.08
C GLU A 263 -19.45 -0.61 23.46
N SER A 264 -18.47 -1.34 23.94
CA SER A 264 -17.82 -1.13 25.23
C SER A 264 -16.94 0.11 25.31
N LEU A 265 -16.63 0.75 24.18
CA LEU A 265 -15.75 1.91 24.10
C LEU A 265 -16.51 3.21 24.44
N SER A 266 -15.81 4.17 25.05
CA SER A 266 -16.33 5.54 25.22
C SER A 266 -16.44 6.26 23.88
N LEU A 267 -17.27 7.31 23.80
CA LEU A 267 -17.49 8.05 22.55
C LEU A 267 -16.19 8.53 21.85
N PRO A 268 -15.20 9.13 22.55
CA PRO A 268 -13.93 9.49 21.92
C PRO A 268 -13.16 8.28 21.39
N GLN A 269 -13.19 7.16 22.10
CA GLN A 269 -12.53 5.91 21.69
C GLN A 269 -13.21 5.28 20.47
N LYS A 270 -14.56 5.32 20.40
CA LYS A 270 -15.33 4.89 19.21
C LYS A 270 -14.92 5.70 17.97
N ILE A 271 -14.82 7.03 18.10
CA ILE A 271 -14.36 7.90 17.01
C ILE A 271 -12.92 7.55 16.61
N GLN A 272 -12.03 7.35 17.57
CA GLN A 272 -10.64 6.98 17.33
C GLN A 272 -10.53 5.63 16.62
N ALA A 273 -11.26 4.60 17.08
CA ALA A 273 -11.28 3.27 16.47
C ALA A 273 -11.85 3.30 15.04
N SER A 274 -12.93 4.06 14.80
CA SER A 274 -13.51 4.25 13.47
C SER A 274 -12.55 4.98 12.53
N LEU A 275 -11.86 6.00 13.01
CA LEU A 275 -10.85 6.72 12.26
C LEU A 275 -9.66 5.81 11.91
N PHE A 276 -9.19 5.01 12.89
CA PHE A 276 -8.13 4.05 12.69
C PHE A 276 -8.53 3.02 11.63
N GLN A 277 -9.73 2.43 11.73
CA GLN A 277 -10.23 1.46 10.76
C GLN A 277 -10.31 2.06 9.35
N SER A 278 -10.78 3.30 9.21
CA SER A 278 -10.80 3.99 7.93
C SER A 278 -9.40 4.25 7.36
N VAL A 279 -8.41 4.53 8.21
CA VAL A 279 -7.02 4.76 7.77
C VAL A 279 -6.34 3.44 7.43
N THR A 280 -6.52 2.39 8.23
CA THR A 280 -5.84 1.11 8.01
C THR A 280 -6.30 0.40 6.75
N THR A 281 -7.59 0.51 6.35
CA THR A 281 -8.10 -0.01 5.08
C THR A 281 -7.39 0.59 3.87
N ARG A 282 -6.68 1.69 4.02
CA ARG A 282 -5.89 2.31 2.94
C ARG A 282 -4.51 1.67 2.80
N THR A 283 -4.50 0.35 2.70
CA THR A 283 -3.36 -0.53 2.46
C THR A 283 -2.35 -0.59 3.61
N ALA A 284 -2.81 -0.58 4.86
CA ALA A 284 -1.92 -0.60 6.01
C ALA A 284 -1.92 -1.89 6.81
N GLY A 285 -3.08 -2.52 7.02
CA GLY A 285 -3.21 -3.86 7.58
C GLY A 285 -3.16 -3.99 9.10
N PHE A 286 -2.91 -2.92 9.85
CA PHE A 286 -2.97 -2.98 11.32
C PHE A 286 -4.41 -3.04 11.82
N GLU A 287 -4.63 -3.83 12.87
CA GLU A 287 -5.95 -4.01 13.47
C GLU A 287 -6.00 -3.43 14.89
N THR A 288 -6.98 -2.55 15.14
CA THR A 288 -7.38 -2.15 16.49
C THR A 288 -8.75 -2.72 16.86
N VAL A 289 -9.46 -3.25 15.87
CA VAL A 289 -10.78 -3.88 16.00
C VAL A 289 -10.75 -5.19 15.24
N ALA A 290 -11.30 -6.27 15.82
CA ALA A 290 -11.33 -7.58 15.21
C ALA A 290 -12.08 -7.56 13.87
N GLN A 291 -11.39 -7.81 12.75
CA GLN A 291 -12.01 -7.76 11.41
C GLN A 291 -13.06 -8.86 11.22
N ALA A 292 -12.86 -10.02 11.83
CA ALA A 292 -13.84 -11.12 11.80
C ALA A 292 -15.16 -10.77 12.50
N ALA A 293 -15.13 -9.83 13.44
CA ALA A 293 -16.29 -9.39 14.24
C ALA A 293 -17.01 -8.16 13.66
N LEU A 294 -16.51 -7.61 12.55
CA LEU A 294 -17.18 -6.49 11.88
C LEU A 294 -18.53 -6.94 11.29
N THR A 295 -19.49 -6.03 11.32
CA THR A 295 -20.76 -6.22 10.60
C THR A 295 -20.51 -6.37 9.10
N ASP A 296 -21.44 -7.03 8.38
CA ASP A 296 -21.32 -7.18 6.92
C ASP A 296 -21.30 -5.82 6.20
N ALA A 297 -22.04 -4.84 6.72
CA ALA A 297 -22.04 -3.47 6.19
C ALA A 297 -20.65 -2.82 6.35
N SER A 298 -20.03 -2.93 7.53
CA SER A 298 -18.66 -2.44 7.76
C SER A 298 -17.62 -3.19 6.93
N SER A 299 -17.79 -4.50 6.76
CA SER A 299 -16.94 -5.33 5.92
C SER A 299 -17.00 -4.88 4.45
N LEU A 300 -18.20 -4.60 3.92
CA LEU A 300 -18.39 -4.10 2.57
C LEU A 300 -17.75 -2.70 2.38
N VAL A 301 -17.96 -1.79 3.34
CA VAL A 301 -17.31 -0.46 3.32
C VAL A 301 -15.79 -0.60 3.37
N SER A 302 -15.28 -1.48 4.22
CA SER A 302 -13.84 -1.75 4.32
C SER A 302 -13.29 -2.28 2.99
N MET A 303 -13.95 -3.24 2.34
CA MET A 303 -13.54 -3.73 1.01
C MET A 303 -13.53 -2.60 -0.04
N PHE A 304 -14.54 -1.74 -0.05
CA PHE A 304 -14.57 -0.58 -0.95
C PHE A 304 -13.39 0.36 -0.71
N LEU A 305 -13.09 0.68 0.55
CA LEU A 305 -11.95 1.53 0.91
C LEU A 305 -10.60 0.87 0.60
N MET A 306 -10.48 -0.45 0.77
CA MET A 306 -9.27 -1.21 0.44
C MET A 306 -8.92 -1.15 -1.05
N ILE A 307 -9.92 -1.32 -1.94
CA ILE A 307 -9.72 -1.24 -3.39
C ILE A 307 -9.09 0.10 -3.77
N ILE A 308 -9.49 1.17 -3.06
CA ILE A 308 -8.96 2.53 -3.27
C ILE A 308 -7.74 2.73 -2.37
N GLY A 309 -6.60 2.30 -2.85
CA GLY A 309 -5.34 2.39 -2.11
C GLY A 309 -4.77 3.80 -1.98
N GLY A 310 -3.45 3.89 -1.92
CA GLY A 310 -2.76 5.17 -1.77
C GLY A 310 -2.60 5.97 -3.05
N SER A 311 -1.75 6.97 -2.96
CA SER A 311 -1.46 7.88 -4.06
C SER A 311 -0.31 7.37 -4.93
N PRO A 312 -0.18 7.83 -6.18
CA PRO A 312 0.98 7.51 -7.00
C PRO A 312 2.29 7.91 -6.31
N THR A 313 3.34 7.13 -6.50
CA THR A 313 4.67 7.31 -5.90
C THR A 313 4.74 7.14 -4.37
N GLY A 314 3.72 6.60 -3.73
CA GLY A 314 3.71 6.23 -2.31
C GLY A 314 4.03 4.75 -2.09
N THR A 315 4.09 4.35 -0.82
CA THR A 315 4.34 2.98 -0.37
C THR A 315 3.12 2.06 -0.57
N ALA A 316 1.93 2.62 -0.48
CA ALA A 316 0.64 1.93 -0.56
C ALA A 316 0.35 1.32 -1.94
N GLY A 317 -0.30 0.16 -1.98
CA GLY A 317 -0.74 -0.51 -3.20
C GLY A 317 -2.12 -0.07 -3.72
N GLY A 318 -2.91 -1.00 -4.25
CA GLY A 318 -4.29 -0.77 -4.71
C GLY A 318 -4.44 0.21 -5.88
N VAL A 319 -5.70 0.46 -6.26
CA VAL A 319 -6.06 1.47 -7.27
C VAL A 319 -5.74 2.86 -6.73
N LYS A 320 -4.97 3.65 -7.50
CA LYS A 320 -4.48 4.94 -7.02
C LYS A 320 -5.59 5.98 -6.91
N THR A 321 -5.51 6.85 -5.89
CA THR A 321 -6.49 7.94 -5.65
C THR A 321 -6.71 8.83 -6.87
N VAL A 322 -5.69 9.06 -7.69
CA VAL A 322 -5.80 9.84 -8.94
C VAL A 322 -6.64 9.09 -9.99
N THR A 323 -6.54 7.76 -10.06
CA THR A 323 -7.35 6.92 -10.96
C THR A 323 -8.83 7.04 -10.59
N LEU A 324 -9.16 6.91 -9.30
CA LEU A 324 -10.53 7.12 -8.81
C LEU A 324 -11.04 8.53 -9.15
N ALA A 325 -10.22 9.56 -8.90
CA ALA A 325 -10.60 10.94 -9.22
C ALA A 325 -10.98 11.09 -10.69
N ILE A 326 -10.16 10.58 -11.62
CA ILE A 326 -10.44 10.67 -13.07
C ILE A 326 -11.78 10.00 -13.40
N LEU A 327 -12.07 8.82 -12.84
CA LEU A 327 -13.32 8.09 -13.11
C LEU A 327 -14.54 8.81 -12.54
N VAL A 328 -14.49 9.26 -11.28
CA VAL A 328 -15.61 9.99 -10.65
C VAL A 328 -15.91 11.28 -11.42
N PHE A 329 -14.88 12.05 -11.78
CA PHE A 329 -15.10 13.29 -12.54
C PHE A 329 -15.49 13.03 -14.00
N CYS A 330 -15.11 11.88 -14.59
CA CYS A 330 -15.64 11.45 -15.88
C CYS A 330 -17.16 11.24 -15.80
N VAL A 331 -17.63 10.48 -14.83
CA VAL A 331 -19.07 10.24 -14.62
C VAL A 331 -19.82 11.56 -14.40
N LEU A 332 -19.26 12.46 -13.58
CA LEU A 332 -19.85 13.78 -13.33
C LEU A 332 -19.89 14.67 -14.58
N SER A 333 -18.84 14.65 -15.43
CA SER A 333 -18.81 15.41 -16.68
C SER A 333 -19.83 14.87 -17.68
N VAL A 334 -19.95 13.54 -17.81
CA VAL A 334 -20.98 12.91 -18.67
C VAL A 334 -22.39 13.28 -18.19
N ALA A 335 -22.65 13.19 -16.86
CA ALA A 335 -23.94 13.56 -16.28
C ALA A 335 -24.29 15.05 -16.50
N LYS A 336 -23.30 15.91 -16.62
CA LYS A 336 -23.45 17.35 -16.91
C LYS A 336 -23.40 17.69 -18.39
N GLN A 337 -23.28 16.69 -19.28
CA GLN A 337 -23.11 16.86 -20.73
C GLN A 337 -21.92 17.77 -21.10
N GLU A 338 -20.84 17.75 -20.31
CA GLU A 338 -19.61 18.49 -20.60
C GLU A 338 -18.77 17.72 -21.63
N GLU A 339 -18.26 18.40 -22.67
CA GLU A 339 -17.39 17.80 -23.70
C GLU A 339 -16.04 17.28 -23.19
N SER A 340 -15.63 17.72 -22.01
CA SER A 340 -14.32 17.36 -21.46
C SER A 340 -14.34 17.25 -19.93
N ILE A 341 -13.57 16.29 -19.41
CA ILE A 341 -13.39 16.13 -17.97
C ILE A 341 -12.57 17.30 -17.44
N THR A 342 -13.21 18.13 -16.61
CA THR A 342 -12.58 19.27 -15.97
C THR A 342 -12.49 19.09 -14.46
N LEU A 343 -11.27 19.29 -13.90
CA LEU A 343 -11.00 19.18 -12.47
C LEU A 343 -10.15 20.37 -12.04
N PHE A 344 -10.55 21.09 -10.99
CA PHE A 344 -9.85 22.30 -10.52
C PHE A 344 -9.52 23.30 -11.66
N LYS A 345 -10.46 23.53 -12.58
CA LYS A 345 -10.29 24.41 -13.76
C LYS A 345 -9.20 23.94 -14.73
N ARG A 346 -8.88 22.64 -14.79
CA ARG A 346 -7.92 22.05 -15.73
C ARG A 346 -8.56 20.86 -16.44
N ARG A 347 -8.32 20.73 -17.74
CA ARG A 347 -8.79 19.62 -18.56
C ARG A 347 -7.91 18.38 -18.36
N VAL A 348 -8.52 17.21 -18.17
CA VAL A 348 -7.84 15.92 -18.10
C VAL A 348 -7.69 15.35 -19.52
N PRO A 349 -6.47 14.94 -19.94
CA PRO A 349 -6.27 14.32 -21.25
C PRO A 349 -7.02 12.99 -21.39
N GLN A 350 -7.60 12.73 -22.57
CA GLN A 350 -8.44 11.55 -22.82
C GLN A 350 -7.67 10.21 -22.70
N ASN A 351 -6.38 10.22 -23.03
CA ASN A 351 -5.51 9.06 -22.87
C ASN A 351 -5.35 8.62 -21.39
N LEU A 352 -5.54 9.51 -20.43
CA LEU A 352 -5.52 9.16 -19.00
C LEU A 352 -6.81 8.47 -18.58
N LEU A 353 -7.95 8.83 -19.18
CA LEU A 353 -9.23 8.15 -18.97
C LEU A 353 -9.15 6.70 -19.44
N SER A 354 -8.70 6.46 -20.68
CA SER A 354 -8.54 5.09 -21.20
C SER A 354 -7.62 4.23 -20.34
N LYS A 355 -6.52 4.82 -19.82
CA LYS A 355 -5.64 4.13 -18.86
C LYS A 355 -6.35 3.84 -17.53
N ALA A 356 -7.12 4.78 -17.00
CA ALA A 356 -7.85 4.61 -15.75
C ALA A 356 -8.91 3.49 -15.85
N LEU A 357 -9.66 3.47 -16.96
CA LEU A 357 -10.63 2.40 -17.26
C LEU A 357 -9.94 1.04 -17.38
N ALA A 358 -8.84 0.95 -18.13
CA ALA A 358 -8.08 -0.29 -18.27
C ALA A 358 -7.58 -0.81 -16.90
N ILE A 359 -7.11 0.08 -16.01
CA ILE A 359 -6.69 -0.29 -14.64
C ILE A 359 -7.85 -0.94 -13.89
N ILE A 360 -9.02 -0.32 -13.88
CA ILE A 360 -10.18 -0.85 -13.12
C ILE A 360 -10.65 -2.18 -13.70
N VAL A 361 -10.82 -2.28 -15.02
CA VAL A 361 -11.29 -3.52 -15.67
C VAL A 361 -10.34 -4.70 -15.40
N ILE A 362 -9.03 -4.49 -15.54
CA ILE A 362 -8.05 -5.56 -15.28
C ILE A 362 -8.04 -5.94 -13.79
N ASN A 363 -8.10 -4.98 -12.86
CA ASN A 363 -8.19 -5.29 -11.44
C ASN A 363 -9.46 -6.07 -11.10
N LEU A 364 -10.60 -5.72 -11.71
CA LEU A 364 -11.86 -6.44 -11.51
C LEU A 364 -11.77 -7.89 -12.03
N ILE A 365 -11.18 -8.11 -13.21
CA ILE A 365 -10.95 -9.45 -13.76
C ILE A 365 -10.07 -10.28 -12.82
N VAL A 366 -8.94 -9.72 -12.37
CA VAL A 366 -8.04 -10.42 -11.43
C VAL A 366 -8.77 -10.73 -10.14
N LEU A 367 -9.52 -9.79 -9.57
CA LEU A 367 -10.29 -9.97 -8.35
C LEU A 367 -11.30 -11.12 -8.49
N MET A 368 -12.15 -11.06 -9.53
CA MET A 368 -13.17 -12.08 -9.76
C MET A 368 -12.55 -13.47 -9.96
N THR A 369 -11.45 -13.55 -10.72
CA THR A 369 -10.73 -14.81 -10.94
C THR A 369 -10.16 -15.35 -9.63
N SER A 370 -9.53 -14.48 -8.81
CA SER A 370 -8.95 -14.90 -7.51
C SER A 370 -10.03 -15.38 -6.54
N VAL A 371 -11.18 -14.67 -6.46
CA VAL A 371 -12.31 -15.07 -5.61
C VAL A 371 -12.88 -16.42 -6.06
N LEU A 372 -13.12 -16.60 -7.37
CA LEU A 372 -13.59 -17.86 -7.93
C LEU A 372 -12.66 -19.04 -7.58
N LEU A 373 -11.36 -18.86 -7.80
CA LEU A 373 -10.37 -19.89 -7.50
C LEU A 373 -10.34 -20.19 -6.00
N LEU A 374 -10.40 -19.16 -5.14
CA LEU A 374 -10.37 -19.35 -3.68
C LEU A 374 -11.61 -20.11 -3.19
N LEU A 375 -12.81 -19.80 -3.72
CA LEU A 375 -14.05 -20.51 -3.41
C LEU A 375 -14.06 -21.98 -3.86
N VAL A 376 -13.31 -22.32 -4.92
CA VAL A 376 -13.21 -23.69 -5.43
C VAL A 376 -12.19 -24.51 -4.64
N PHE A 377 -11.07 -23.91 -4.25
CA PHE A 377 -9.94 -24.63 -3.66
C PHE A 377 -9.80 -24.49 -2.15
N ASP A 378 -10.61 -23.61 -1.53
CA ASP A 378 -10.58 -23.36 -0.09
C ASP A 378 -11.98 -23.40 0.54
N HIS A 379 -12.07 -23.38 1.88
CA HIS A 379 -13.29 -23.58 2.65
C HIS A 379 -13.91 -22.30 3.23
N GLY A 380 -13.49 -21.12 2.73
CA GLY A 380 -14.02 -19.83 3.18
C GLY A 380 -15.45 -19.55 2.71
N THR A 381 -16.19 -18.72 3.46
CA THR A 381 -17.47 -18.18 2.98
C THR A 381 -17.22 -17.22 1.82
N PHE A 382 -18.30 -16.90 1.06
CA PHE A 382 -18.19 -15.90 -0.01
C PHE A 382 -17.66 -14.55 0.49
N MET A 383 -18.14 -14.08 1.66
CA MET A 383 -17.71 -12.82 2.25
C MET A 383 -16.23 -12.86 2.65
N ASP A 384 -15.79 -13.95 3.29
CA ASP A 384 -14.40 -14.09 3.72
C ASP A 384 -13.45 -14.17 2.52
N SER A 385 -13.82 -14.96 1.50
CA SER A 385 -13.03 -15.08 0.27
C SER A 385 -12.94 -13.76 -0.51
N CYS A 386 -14.04 -12.99 -0.59
CA CYS A 386 -14.03 -11.66 -1.19
C CYS A 386 -13.13 -10.70 -0.40
N TYR A 387 -13.27 -10.67 0.93
CA TYR A 387 -12.48 -9.80 1.81
C TYR A 387 -10.99 -10.09 1.68
N GLU A 388 -10.61 -11.37 1.69
CA GLU A 388 -9.24 -11.85 1.56
C GLU A 388 -8.62 -11.48 0.20
N CYS A 389 -9.35 -11.76 -0.90
CA CYS A 389 -8.87 -11.44 -2.25
C CYS A 389 -8.77 -9.93 -2.49
N VAL A 390 -9.71 -9.13 -1.96
CA VAL A 390 -9.63 -7.66 -2.02
C VAL A 390 -8.42 -7.17 -1.24
N SER A 391 -8.21 -7.68 -0.03
CA SER A 391 -7.06 -7.36 0.81
C SER A 391 -5.74 -7.72 0.14
N ALA A 392 -5.65 -8.91 -0.46
CA ALA A 392 -4.47 -9.38 -1.19
C ALA A 392 -4.18 -8.53 -2.44
N LEU A 393 -5.19 -8.28 -3.29
CA LEU A 393 -5.05 -7.52 -4.54
C LEU A 393 -4.73 -6.05 -4.28
N ALA A 394 -5.37 -5.46 -3.29
CA ALA A 394 -5.10 -4.09 -2.90
C ALA A 394 -3.85 -3.94 -2.00
N THR A 395 -3.24 -5.06 -1.61
CA THR A 395 -2.09 -5.15 -0.69
C THR A 395 -2.35 -4.42 0.63
N VAL A 396 -3.40 -4.83 1.35
CA VAL A 396 -3.88 -4.18 2.59
C VAL A 396 -3.43 -4.92 3.84
N GLY A 397 -3.63 -6.26 3.87
CA GLY A 397 -3.22 -7.11 4.99
C GLY A 397 -4.30 -7.42 6.02
N LEU A 398 -5.47 -6.83 5.94
CA LEU A 398 -6.59 -7.16 6.81
C LEU A 398 -7.21 -8.50 6.40
N THR A 399 -7.54 -9.35 7.38
CA THR A 399 -8.16 -10.66 7.18
C THR A 399 -9.33 -10.87 8.12
N LYS A 400 -10.35 -11.61 7.66
CA LYS A 400 -11.43 -12.10 8.53
C LYS A 400 -11.09 -13.44 9.18
N GLY A 401 -9.80 -13.86 9.14
CA GLY A 401 -9.32 -15.09 9.75
C GLY A 401 -9.15 -16.25 8.78
N LEU A 402 -9.28 -16.01 7.47
CA LEU A 402 -9.11 -17.06 6.46
C LEU A 402 -7.63 -17.38 6.19
N THR A 403 -6.75 -16.36 6.18
CA THR A 403 -5.32 -16.52 5.81
C THR A 403 -4.57 -17.62 6.58
N PRO A 404 -4.66 -17.73 7.91
CA PRO A 404 -3.92 -18.77 8.64
C PRO A 404 -4.36 -20.20 8.29
N ASN A 405 -5.61 -20.36 7.83
CA ASN A 405 -6.23 -21.65 7.55
C ASN A 405 -6.24 -22.02 6.05
N LEU A 406 -5.58 -21.24 5.20
CA LEU A 406 -5.54 -21.49 3.75
C LEU A 406 -4.88 -22.83 3.41
N THR A 407 -5.49 -23.54 2.47
CA THR A 407 -4.86 -24.69 1.81
C THR A 407 -3.61 -24.26 1.03
N ILE A 408 -2.78 -25.22 0.62
CA ILE A 408 -1.61 -24.92 -0.23
C ILE A 408 -2.05 -24.21 -1.53
N ALA A 409 -3.17 -24.64 -2.13
CA ALA A 409 -3.73 -24.01 -3.32
C ALA A 409 -4.18 -22.56 -3.02
N GLY A 410 -4.89 -22.34 -1.90
CA GLY A 410 -5.29 -21.02 -1.43
C GLY A 410 -4.09 -20.09 -1.21
N LYS A 411 -3.01 -20.59 -0.57
CA LYS A 411 -1.77 -19.82 -0.39
C LYS A 411 -1.16 -19.40 -1.73
N VAL A 412 -1.11 -20.26 -2.73
CA VAL A 412 -0.59 -19.94 -4.09
C VAL A 412 -1.45 -18.90 -4.79
N ILE A 413 -2.78 -19.00 -4.66
CA ILE A 413 -3.73 -18.02 -5.24
C ILE A 413 -3.49 -16.65 -4.62
N ILE A 414 -3.40 -16.57 -3.28
CA ILE A 414 -3.18 -15.31 -2.57
C ILE A 414 -1.79 -14.73 -2.86
N ILE A 415 -0.71 -15.55 -2.88
CA ILE A 415 0.64 -15.14 -3.30
C ILE A 415 0.60 -14.46 -4.68
N THR A 416 -0.06 -15.11 -5.65
CA THR A 416 -0.16 -14.58 -7.01
C THR A 416 -0.95 -13.27 -7.03
N THR A 417 -2.05 -13.20 -6.27
CA THR A 417 -2.90 -12.01 -6.18
C THR A 417 -2.16 -10.82 -5.55
N MET A 418 -1.40 -11.05 -4.46
CA MET A 418 -0.55 -10.03 -3.84
C MET A 418 0.50 -9.49 -4.80
N TYR A 419 1.18 -10.39 -5.53
CA TYR A 419 2.17 -9.99 -6.52
C TYR A 419 1.58 -9.16 -7.66
N LEU A 420 0.43 -9.57 -8.21
CA LEU A 420 -0.30 -8.82 -9.24
C LEU A 420 -0.73 -7.43 -8.71
N GLY A 421 -1.23 -7.38 -7.48
CA GLY A 421 -1.62 -6.13 -6.81
C GLY A 421 -0.46 -5.14 -6.65
N ARG A 422 0.71 -5.65 -6.21
CA ARG A 422 1.89 -4.80 -5.96
C ARG A 422 2.51 -4.23 -7.22
N VAL A 423 2.73 -5.07 -8.21
CA VAL A 423 3.37 -4.65 -9.47
C VAL A 423 2.41 -3.84 -10.34
N GLY A 424 1.13 -4.07 -10.18
CA GLY A 424 0.04 -3.50 -10.97
C GLY A 424 -0.25 -4.33 -12.22
N PRO A 425 -1.51 -4.76 -12.40
CA PRO A 425 -1.91 -5.65 -13.50
C PRO A 425 -1.61 -5.07 -14.90
N ILE A 426 -1.72 -3.76 -15.06
CA ILE A 426 -1.36 -3.07 -16.32
C ILE A 426 0.13 -3.16 -16.61
N SER A 427 0.99 -3.00 -15.60
CA SER A 427 2.44 -3.14 -15.78
C SER A 427 2.80 -4.55 -16.23
N MET A 428 2.14 -5.56 -15.69
CA MET A 428 2.26 -6.96 -16.13
C MET A 428 1.84 -7.11 -17.60
N ALA A 429 0.65 -6.63 -17.96
CA ALA A 429 0.15 -6.71 -19.33
C ALA A 429 1.10 -6.05 -20.35
N ILE A 430 1.65 -4.87 -20.01
CA ILE A 430 2.64 -4.17 -20.84
C ILE A 430 3.97 -4.95 -20.89
N GLY A 431 4.40 -5.53 -19.77
CA GLY A 431 5.64 -6.31 -19.67
C GLY A 431 5.66 -7.51 -20.60
N PHE A 432 4.54 -8.21 -20.73
CA PHE A 432 4.36 -9.37 -21.61
C PHE A 432 3.93 -9.00 -23.04
N SER A 433 3.40 -7.80 -23.27
CA SER A 433 2.96 -7.37 -24.60
C SER A 433 4.15 -7.20 -25.54
N GLN A 434 4.00 -7.64 -26.80
CA GLN A 434 4.98 -7.36 -27.83
C GLN A 434 4.99 -5.86 -28.19
N LYS A 435 6.17 -5.35 -28.59
CA LYS A 435 6.32 -3.95 -29.04
C LYS A 435 5.40 -3.73 -30.24
N ASN A 436 4.27 -3.04 -30.04
CA ASN A 436 3.43 -2.67 -31.18
C ASN A 436 4.23 -1.76 -32.11
N LYS A 437 4.50 -2.22 -33.33
CA LYS A 437 4.90 -1.35 -34.44
C LYS A 437 3.77 -0.32 -34.58
N LYS A 438 4.09 0.97 -34.64
CA LYS A 438 3.10 2.01 -34.95
C LYS A 438 2.31 1.53 -36.18
N LYS A 439 1.01 1.28 -35.99
CA LYS A 439 0.13 0.99 -37.13
C LYS A 439 0.11 2.25 -37.99
N MET A 440 0.57 2.12 -39.23
CA MET A 440 0.57 3.22 -40.22
C MET A 440 -0.83 3.42 -40.83
N VAL A 441 -1.76 2.49 -40.58
CA VAL A 441 -3.12 2.51 -41.10
C VAL A 441 -4.07 2.79 -39.97
N MET A 442 -4.87 3.85 -40.08
CA MET A 442 -6.04 4.11 -39.23
C MET A 442 -7.26 3.49 -39.88
N TYR A 443 -8.04 2.74 -39.11
CA TYR A 443 -9.35 2.24 -39.56
C TYR A 443 -10.39 3.37 -39.46
N PRO A 444 -11.40 3.40 -40.35
CA PRO A 444 -12.51 4.36 -40.24
C PRO A 444 -13.27 4.16 -38.92
N GLU A 445 -13.71 5.26 -38.34
CA GLU A 445 -14.59 5.24 -37.16
C GLU A 445 -16.00 4.87 -37.59
N GLN A 446 -16.67 4.05 -36.81
CA GLN A 446 -18.09 3.67 -37.01
C GLN A 446 -18.80 3.84 -35.69
N ASP A 447 -19.98 4.46 -35.75
CA ASP A 447 -20.85 4.69 -34.59
C ASP A 447 -21.41 3.36 -34.08
N LEU A 448 -21.44 3.22 -32.76
CA LEU A 448 -22.09 2.13 -32.05
C LEU A 448 -23.18 2.70 -31.14
N ILE A 449 -24.30 2.02 -31.06
CA ILE A 449 -25.38 2.34 -30.11
C ILE A 449 -24.96 1.81 -28.74
N LEU A 450 -24.92 2.69 -27.75
CA LEU A 450 -24.60 2.36 -26.33
C LEU A 450 -25.90 2.39 -25.51
#